data_c545ee5ffc2699cadaddf611faab1232
#
_entry.id   c545ee5ffc2699cadaddf611faab1232
#
_cell.length_a   1.000
_cell.length_b   1.000
_cell.length_c   1.000
_cell.angle_alpha   90.00
_cell.angle_beta   90.00
_cell.angle_gamma   90.00
#
_symmetry.space_group_name_H-M   'P 1'
#
loop_
_entity.id
_entity.type
_entity.pdbx_description
1 polymer ?
#
loop_
_entity_poly.entity_id
_entity_poly.type
_entity_poly.pdbx_seq_one_letter_code
_entity_poly.pdbx_strand_id
1 'polypeptide(L)'
;MKRLLIIALLVVACSCARVGAPLVGVSCSRSGNSAILPPMYTNALFRAGGVPVILPTVKTAEEAECLMGKLDGFILSGGEDVNPAWYGEEVLNSTVECDFIRDKSDSLLLAAALSAGKPVLAICRGSQLANVYLGGSLYQDIPSQLPENIGHSGAVHNIGLEPDCFLARLYGPDSLRVNSFHHQCVKGLGTGVKVTARSSDGIVEAWEAPGITAVQFHPEKMLLTDDRWLILFRSWVESL
;
A
#
# COMPACT_ATOMS: atom_id res chain seq x y z
N MET A 1 55.81 -5.16 -37.71
CA MET A 1 54.45 -5.69 -37.43
C MET A 1 54.23 -5.69 -35.93
N LYS A 2 53.55 -4.67 -35.40
CA LYS A 2 53.22 -4.55 -33.94
C LYS A 2 51.85 -5.18 -33.71
N ARG A 3 51.80 -6.28 -32.95
CA ARG A 3 50.52 -6.89 -32.54
C ARG A 3 49.93 -6.10 -31.36
N LEU A 4 48.78 -5.48 -31.60
CA LEU A 4 47.99 -4.81 -30.56
C LEU A 4 47.25 -5.91 -29.79
N LEU A 5 47.55 -6.04 -28.50
CA LEU A 5 46.81 -6.90 -27.58
C LEU A 5 45.62 -6.13 -27.03
N ILE A 6 44.40 -6.48 -27.47
CA ILE A 6 43.15 -5.92 -26.90
C ILE A 6 42.83 -6.74 -25.67
N ILE A 7 43.01 -6.14 -24.50
CA ILE A 7 42.55 -6.70 -23.23
C ILE A 7 41.07 -6.30 -23.06
N ALA A 8 40.17 -7.29 -23.28
CA ALA A 8 38.75 -7.11 -22.96
C ALA A 8 38.58 -7.14 -21.45
N LEU A 9 38.22 -5.99 -20.84
CA LEU A 9 37.85 -5.90 -19.45
C LEU A 9 36.44 -6.48 -19.29
N LEU A 10 36.30 -7.72 -18.80
CA LEU A 10 35.03 -8.28 -18.36
C LEU A 10 34.64 -7.57 -17.05
N VAL A 11 33.72 -6.63 -17.13
CA VAL A 11 33.02 -6.10 -15.94
C VAL A 11 32.03 -7.17 -15.51
N VAL A 12 32.42 -7.99 -14.55
CA VAL A 12 31.49 -8.86 -13.82
C VAL A 12 30.65 -7.95 -12.93
N ALA A 13 29.43 -7.65 -13.36
CA ALA A 13 28.43 -7.07 -12.49
C ALA A 13 28.12 -8.10 -11.39
N CYS A 14 28.76 -7.93 -10.25
CA CYS A 14 28.43 -8.69 -9.04
C CYS A 14 27.06 -8.19 -8.58
N SER A 15 25.96 -8.83 -9.02
CA SER A 15 24.68 -8.69 -8.36
C SER A 15 24.88 -9.26 -6.97
N CYS A 16 24.90 -8.42 -5.94
CA CYS A 16 24.80 -8.88 -4.55
C CYS A 16 23.46 -9.60 -4.42
N ALA A 17 23.45 -10.92 -4.62
CA ALA A 17 22.32 -11.74 -4.22
C ALA A 17 22.14 -11.55 -2.70
N ARG A 18 20.99 -11.01 -2.29
CA ARG A 18 20.66 -10.88 -0.86
C ARG A 18 20.70 -12.26 -0.22
N VAL A 19 21.51 -12.42 0.81
CA VAL A 19 21.59 -13.64 1.62
C VAL A 19 20.47 -13.55 2.67
N GLY A 20 19.23 -13.82 2.28
CA GLY A 20 18.10 -13.90 3.19
C GLY A 20 16.79 -13.39 2.58
N ALA A 21 15.68 -13.81 3.16
CA ALA A 21 14.36 -13.31 2.79
C ALA A 21 14.20 -11.85 3.23
N PRO A 22 13.54 -10.97 2.42
CA PRO A 22 13.39 -9.56 2.76
C PRO A 22 12.52 -9.36 4.02
N LEU A 23 12.94 -8.43 4.88
CA LEU A 23 12.22 -8.02 6.08
C LEU A 23 11.18 -6.94 5.69
N VAL A 24 9.91 -7.23 5.90
CA VAL A 24 8.81 -6.33 5.53
C VAL A 24 8.09 -5.83 6.78
N GLY A 25 8.17 -4.53 7.05
CA GLY A 25 7.40 -3.91 8.10
C GLY A 25 5.91 -3.85 7.73
N VAL A 26 5.04 -4.09 8.70
CA VAL A 26 3.59 -3.94 8.52
C VAL A 26 3.06 -3.05 9.63
N SER A 27 2.41 -1.92 9.28
CA SER A 27 1.70 -1.10 10.25
C SER A 27 0.47 -1.82 10.77
N CYS A 28 -0.02 -1.46 11.94
CA CYS A 28 -1.13 -2.16 12.58
C CYS A 28 -2.11 -1.18 13.25
N SER A 29 -3.36 -1.65 13.43
CA SER A 29 -4.35 -0.99 14.28
C SER A 29 -4.00 -1.10 15.75
N ARG A 30 -4.74 -0.40 16.57
CA ARG A 30 -4.58 -0.38 18.03
C ARG A 30 -5.88 -0.79 18.72
N SER A 31 -5.72 -1.46 19.87
CA SER A 31 -6.79 -1.60 20.85
C SER A 31 -6.21 -1.29 22.23
N GLY A 32 -6.53 -0.12 22.75
CA GLY A 32 -5.85 0.41 23.93
C GLY A 32 -4.34 0.54 23.69
N ASN A 33 -3.54 -0.20 24.47
CA ASN A 33 -2.07 -0.22 24.36
C ASN A 33 -1.54 -1.39 23.50
N SER A 34 -2.42 -2.19 22.88
CA SER A 34 -2.03 -3.36 22.12
C SER A 34 -2.03 -3.04 20.60
N ALA A 35 -1.02 -3.53 19.92
CA ALA A 35 -0.99 -3.55 18.44
C ALA A 35 -1.83 -4.72 17.95
N ILE A 36 -2.69 -4.48 16.95
CA ILE A 36 -3.56 -5.49 16.34
C ILE A 36 -3.34 -5.51 14.84
N LEU A 37 -3.02 -6.69 14.30
CA LEU A 37 -2.92 -6.92 12.87
C LEU A 37 -3.64 -8.22 12.52
N PRO A 38 -4.59 -8.21 11.56
CA PRO A 38 -5.16 -9.43 11.03
C PRO A 38 -4.07 -10.35 10.46
N PRO A 39 -4.06 -11.66 10.79
CA PRO A 39 -2.98 -12.56 10.38
C PRO A 39 -2.86 -12.76 8.87
N MET A 40 -3.85 -12.33 8.10
CA MET A 40 -3.84 -12.41 6.64
C MET A 40 -2.68 -11.65 6.00
N TYR A 41 -2.27 -10.50 6.56
CA TYR A 41 -1.11 -9.73 6.08
C TYR A 41 0.19 -10.52 6.25
N THR A 42 0.42 -11.04 7.45
CA THR A 42 1.65 -11.83 7.75
C THR A 42 1.68 -13.13 6.98
N ASN A 43 0.54 -13.82 6.84
CA ASN A 43 0.42 -15.03 6.05
C ASN A 43 0.71 -14.79 4.56
N ALA A 44 0.19 -13.68 3.99
CA ALA A 44 0.46 -13.31 2.61
C ALA A 44 1.97 -13.09 2.38
N LEU A 45 2.63 -12.37 3.28
CA LEU A 45 4.08 -12.11 3.21
C LEU A 45 4.91 -13.39 3.33
N PHE A 46 4.62 -14.27 4.30
CA PHE A 46 5.32 -15.55 4.42
C PHE A 46 5.17 -16.40 3.16
N ARG A 47 3.96 -16.48 2.60
CA ARG A 47 3.70 -17.22 1.36
C ARG A 47 4.37 -16.58 0.14
N ALA A 48 4.64 -15.28 0.19
CA ALA A 48 5.35 -14.54 -0.85
C ALA A 48 6.88 -14.62 -0.72
N GLY A 49 7.40 -15.22 0.34
CA GLY A 49 8.85 -15.34 0.59
C GLY A 49 9.45 -14.18 1.38
N GLY A 50 8.65 -13.28 1.93
CA GLY A 50 9.07 -12.21 2.84
C GLY A 50 8.94 -12.60 4.32
N VAL A 51 9.65 -11.89 5.18
CA VAL A 51 9.56 -12.04 6.64
C VAL A 51 8.79 -10.84 7.20
N PRO A 52 7.56 -11.02 7.69
CA PRO A 52 6.77 -9.92 8.24
C PRO A 52 7.29 -9.48 9.62
N VAL A 53 7.40 -8.17 9.81
CA VAL A 53 7.70 -7.52 11.08
C VAL A 53 6.53 -6.61 11.45
N ILE A 54 5.77 -6.96 12.48
CA ILE A 54 4.68 -6.12 12.97
C ILE A 54 5.30 -4.90 13.66
N LEU A 55 4.97 -3.70 13.18
CA LEU A 55 5.55 -2.48 13.69
C LEU A 55 4.75 -1.92 14.87
N PRO A 56 5.43 -1.47 15.94
CA PRO A 56 4.76 -0.71 17.00
C PRO A 56 4.35 0.67 16.46
N THR A 57 3.42 1.33 17.16
CA THR A 57 3.20 2.76 16.93
C THR A 57 4.44 3.55 17.34
N VAL A 58 4.89 4.43 16.44
CA VAL A 58 6.01 5.35 16.68
C VAL A 58 5.51 6.73 17.05
N LYS A 59 6.31 7.49 17.79
CA LYS A 59 5.97 8.84 18.26
C LYS A 59 6.82 9.92 17.60
N THR A 60 8.01 9.56 17.11
CA THR A 60 9.00 10.49 16.55
C THR A 60 9.51 9.98 15.19
N ALA A 61 10.11 10.91 14.43
CA ALA A 61 10.75 10.57 13.14
C ALA A 61 11.96 9.64 13.36
N GLU A 62 12.73 9.84 14.41
CA GLU A 62 13.91 9.03 14.72
C GLU A 62 13.53 7.57 15.00
N GLU A 63 12.40 7.32 15.70
CA GLU A 63 11.87 5.97 15.92
C GLU A 63 11.49 5.32 14.59
N ALA A 64 10.81 6.06 13.71
CA ALA A 64 10.42 5.57 12.38
C ALA A 64 11.64 5.27 11.49
N GLU A 65 12.62 6.17 11.45
CA GLU A 65 13.86 6.01 10.68
C GLU A 65 14.68 4.81 11.19
N CYS A 66 14.76 4.62 12.51
CA CYS A 66 15.43 3.48 13.11
C CYS A 66 14.82 2.14 12.65
N LEU A 67 13.48 2.05 12.61
CA LEU A 67 12.78 0.87 12.13
C LEU A 67 12.98 0.68 10.61
N MET A 68 12.71 1.72 9.81
CA MET A 68 12.82 1.64 8.35
C MET A 68 14.23 1.33 7.86
N GLY A 69 15.26 1.75 8.60
CA GLY A 69 16.65 1.41 8.31
C GLY A 69 16.99 -0.10 8.42
N LYS A 70 16.11 -0.90 9.04
CA LYS A 70 16.27 -2.36 9.19
C LYS A 70 15.39 -3.17 8.23
N LEU A 71 14.46 -2.52 7.56
CA LEU A 71 13.47 -3.15 6.71
C LEU A 71 13.83 -3.01 5.23
N ASP A 72 13.32 -3.90 4.41
CA ASP A 72 13.49 -3.89 2.96
C ASP A 72 12.28 -3.27 2.26
N GLY A 73 11.08 -3.37 2.85
CA GLY A 73 9.86 -2.79 2.36
C GLY A 73 8.86 -2.52 3.48
N PHE A 74 7.78 -1.81 3.16
CA PHE A 74 6.77 -1.43 4.12
C PHE A 74 5.36 -1.65 3.59
N ILE A 75 4.50 -2.37 4.34
CA ILE A 75 3.06 -2.44 4.10
C ILE A 75 2.34 -1.49 5.04
N LEU A 76 1.65 -0.52 4.45
CA LEU A 76 0.74 0.37 5.13
C LEU A 76 -0.66 -0.29 5.11
N SER A 77 -1.07 -0.83 6.24
CA SER A 77 -2.24 -1.74 6.33
C SER A 77 -3.59 -1.00 6.36
N GLY A 78 -4.66 -1.75 6.12
CA GLY A 78 -6.04 -1.29 6.31
C GLY A 78 -6.40 -1.02 7.79
N GLY A 79 -7.58 -0.48 8.04
CA GLY A 79 -8.07 -0.20 9.40
C GLY A 79 -9.05 0.96 9.49
N GLU A 80 -9.01 1.71 10.57
CA GLU A 80 -9.84 2.85 10.93
C GLU A 80 -9.72 3.98 9.90
N ASP A 81 -10.59 4.97 9.95
CA ASP A 81 -10.60 6.10 9.03
C ASP A 81 -9.41 7.05 9.24
N VAL A 82 -9.03 7.75 8.17
CA VAL A 82 -8.03 8.82 8.24
C VAL A 82 -8.70 10.10 8.71
N ASN A 83 -8.11 10.77 9.69
CA ASN A 83 -8.63 12.01 10.25
C ASN A 83 -8.79 13.11 9.18
N PRO A 84 -10.02 13.65 8.98
CA PRO A 84 -10.30 14.70 8.00
C PRO A 84 -9.47 15.98 8.18
N ALA A 85 -9.06 16.30 9.39
CA ALA A 85 -8.20 17.45 9.64
C ALA A 85 -6.85 17.40 8.89
N TRP A 86 -6.38 16.20 8.50
CA TRP A 86 -5.14 16.04 7.73
C TRP A 86 -5.24 16.51 6.28
N TYR A 87 -6.48 16.62 5.75
CA TYR A 87 -6.75 17.17 4.43
C TYR A 87 -7.66 18.40 4.47
N GLY A 88 -7.70 19.09 5.64
CA GLY A 88 -8.33 20.39 5.80
C GLY A 88 -9.85 20.36 5.85
N GLU A 89 -10.46 19.24 6.20
CA GLU A 89 -11.92 19.08 6.33
C GLU A 89 -12.31 18.81 7.80
N GLU A 90 -13.53 19.18 8.16
CA GLU A 90 -14.21 18.81 9.42
C GLU A 90 -14.76 17.38 9.29
N VAL A 91 -14.96 16.69 10.44
CA VAL A 91 -15.62 15.38 10.46
C VAL A 91 -17.04 15.50 9.94
N LEU A 92 -17.37 14.75 8.88
CA LEU A 92 -18.66 14.85 8.17
C LEU A 92 -19.83 14.39 9.05
N ASN A 93 -19.70 13.23 9.68
CA ASN A 93 -20.75 12.62 10.49
C ASN A 93 -20.19 11.52 11.42
N SER A 94 -21.08 10.84 12.14
CA SER A 94 -20.72 9.79 13.12
C SER A 94 -20.23 8.47 12.50
N THR A 95 -20.19 8.32 11.18
CA THR A 95 -19.60 7.13 10.55
C THR A 95 -18.09 7.18 10.51
N VAL A 96 -17.49 8.37 10.71
CA VAL A 96 -16.04 8.59 10.66
C VAL A 96 -15.42 8.26 12.01
N GLU A 97 -14.62 7.18 12.04
CA GLU A 97 -13.95 6.66 13.24
C GLU A 97 -12.42 6.69 13.08
N CYS A 98 -11.74 7.67 13.70
CA CYS A 98 -10.31 7.91 13.55
C CYS A 98 -9.49 7.47 14.76
N ASP A 99 -8.29 6.94 14.55
CA ASP A 99 -7.24 6.80 15.57
C ASP A 99 -6.09 7.80 15.28
N PHE A 100 -6.10 8.95 15.96
CA PHE A 100 -5.09 10.02 15.79
C PHE A 100 -3.66 9.57 16.09
N ILE A 101 -3.48 8.60 17.00
CA ILE A 101 -2.15 8.07 17.32
C ILE A 101 -1.65 7.23 16.16
N ARG A 102 -2.52 6.43 15.58
CA ARG A 102 -2.20 5.62 14.41
C ARG A 102 -1.93 6.50 13.18
N ASP A 103 -2.74 7.51 12.92
CA ASP A 103 -2.52 8.44 11.80
C ASP A 103 -1.13 9.06 11.88
N LYS A 104 -0.76 9.57 13.06
CA LYS A 104 0.56 10.16 13.27
C LYS A 104 1.68 9.13 13.08
N SER A 105 1.54 7.95 13.68
CA SER A 105 2.53 6.87 13.57
C SER A 105 2.72 6.41 12.12
N ASP A 106 1.61 6.12 11.43
CA ASP A 106 1.66 5.62 10.06
C ASP A 106 2.23 6.67 9.09
N SER A 107 1.96 7.97 9.32
CA SER A 107 2.56 9.04 8.52
C SER A 107 4.07 9.18 8.75
N LEU A 108 4.55 9.03 9.99
CA LEU A 108 5.99 9.03 10.30
C LEU A 108 6.68 7.82 9.66
N LEU A 109 6.09 6.63 9.74
CA LEU A 109 6.61 5.42 9.11
C LEU A 109 6.63 5.55 7.58
N LEU A 110 5.59 6.11 6.97
CA LEU A 110 5.53 6.36 5.54
C LEU A 110 6.62 7.36 5.11
N ALA A 111 6.77 8.48 5.84
CA ALA A 111 7.80 9.47 5.58
C ALA A 111 9.21 8.85 5.61
N ALA A 112 9.49 8.05 6.64
CA ALA A 112 10.78 7.37 6.80
C ALA A 112 11.01 6.34 5.68
N ALA A 113 9.97 5.57 5.27
CA ALA A 113 10.07 4.60 4.19
C ALA A 113 10.41 5.29 2.86
N LEU A 114 9.69 6.36 2.51
CA LEU A 114 9.93 7.12 1.27
C LEU A 114 11.31 7.78 1.27
N SER A 115 11.71 8.40 2.39
CA SER A 115 13.03 9.01 2.55
C SER A 115 14.17 8.00 2.40
N ALA A 116 13.98 6.77 2.89
CA ALA A 116 14.94 5.67 2.77
C ALA A 116 14.85 4.93 1.42
N GLY A 117 13.97 5.35 0.50
CA GLY A 117 13.74 4.69 -0.80
C GLY A 117 13.18 3.28 -0.68
N LYS A 118 12.46 2.97 0.43
CA LYS A 118 11.86 1.65 0.63
C LYS A 118 10.53 1.57 -0.09
N PRO A 119 10.30 0.52 -0.92
CA PRO A 119 9.00 0.29 -1.55
C PRO A 119 7.87 0.16 -0.52
N VAL A 120 6.73 0.79 -0.82
CA VAL A 120 5.53 0.78 0.01
C VAL A 120 4.38 0.11 -0.75
N LEU A 121 3.74 -0.87 -0.13
CA LEU A 121 2.45 -1.41 -0.54
C LEU A 121 1.37 -0.88 0.41
N ALA A 122 0.50 -0.02 -0.10
CA ALA A 122 -0.55 0.63 0.68
C ALA A 122 -1.91 -0.01 0.40
N ILE A 123 -2.59 -0.53 1.45
CA ILE A 123 -3.82 -1.32 1.33
C ILE A 123 -4.96 -0.63 2.08
N CYS A 124 -6.09 -0.39 1.40
CA CYS A 124 -7.33 0.17 1.93
C CYS A 124 -7.09 1.52 2.64
N ARG A 125 -7.23 1.59 3.98
CA ARG A 125 -6.86 2.78 4.75
C ARG A 125 -5.42 3.25 4.44
N GLY A 126 -4.49 2.32 4.27
CA GLY A 126 -3.11 2.64 3.89
C GLY A 126 -3.02 3.42 2.58
N SER A 127 -3.79 3.03 1.57
CA SER A 127 -3.92 3.76 0.30
C SER A 127 -4.47 5.17 0.52
N GLN A 128 -5.47 5.32 1.37
CA GLN A 128 -6.10 6.61 1.70
C GLN A 128 -5.12 7.53 2.44
N LEU A 129 -4.46 7.03 3.49
CA LEU A 129 -3.46 7.80 4.24
C LEU A 129 -2.29 8.24 3.36
N ALA A 130 -1.80 7.35 2.50
CA ALA A 130 -0.71 7.68 1.59
C ALA A 130 -1.10 8.77 0.58
N ASN A 131 -2.34 8.73 0.05
CA ASN A 131 -2.87 9.80 -0.79
C ASN A 131 -2.94 11.14 -0.04
N VAL A 132 -3.45 11.14 1.19
CA VAL A 132 -3.53 12.33 2.06
C VAL A 132 -2.13 12.85 2.39
N TYR A 133 -1.19 11.98 2.71
CA TYR A 133 0.21 12.35 2.95
C TYR A 133 0.84 13.07 1.75
N LEU A 134 0.47 12.70 0.54
CA LEU A 134 0.90 13.36 -0.70
C LEU A 134 0.10 14.64 -1.03
N GLY A 135 -0.77 15.10 -0.14
CA GLY A 135 -1.58 16.32 -0.30
C GLY A 135 -2.93 16.11 -0.97
N GLY A 136 -3.40 14.87 -1.08
CA GLY A 136 -4.74 14.53 -1.55
C GLY A 136 -5.82 14.66 -0.48
N SER A 137 -7.06 14.30 -0.83
CA SER A 137 -8.21 14.31 0.07
C SER A 137 -9.09 13.07 -0.12
N LEU A 138 -10.06 12.86 0.78
CA LEU A 138 -10.93 11.69 0.78
C LEU A 138 -12.42 12.09 0.73
N TYR A 139 -13.24 11.25 0.12
CA TYR A 139 -14.64 11.14 0.50
C TYR A 139 -14.70 10.41 1.84
N GLN A 140 -15.31 11.05 2.84
CA GLN A 140 -15.35 10.55 4.21
C GLN A 140 -16.42 9.48 4.40
N ASP A 141 -17.44 9.47 3.55
CA ASP A 141 -18.50 8.46 3.58
C ASP A 141 -19.13 8.37 2.19
N ILE A 142 -18.84 7.28 1.49
CA ILE A 142 -19.32 7.04 0.12
C ILE A 142 -20.85 7.11 0.03
N PRO A 143 -21.62 6.42 0.91
CA PRO A 143 -23.09 6.48 0.83
C PRO A 143 -23.66 7.90 0.95
N SER A 144 -23.08 8.73 1.82
CA SER A 144 -23.58 10.10 2.05
C SER A 144 -23.15 11.09 0.98
N GLN A 145 -21.95 10.91 0.40
CA GLN A 145 -21.34 11.87 -0.53
C GLN A 145 -21.47 11.46 -2.01
N LEU A 146 -21.66 10.18 -2.28
CA LEU A 146 -21.79 9.60 -3.62
C LEU A 146 -23.02 8.67 -3.67
N PRO A 147 -24.26 9.21 -3.73
CA PRO A 147 -25.47 8.42 -3.58
C PRO A 147 -25.71 7.38 -4.70
N GLU A 148 -25.09 7.58 -5.86
CA GLU A 148 -25.20 6.66 -7.01
C GLU A 148 -24.06 5.60 -7.04
N ASN A 149 -23.42 5.33 -5.88
CA ASN A 149 -22.36 4.33 -5.80
C ASN A 149 -22.92 2.90 -5.94
N ILE A 150 -22.02 1.97 -6.33
CA ILE A 150 -22.37 0.53 -6.52
C ILE A 150 -22.33 -0.30 -5.23
N GLY A 151 -22.04 0.33 -4.09
CA GLY A 151 -21.82 -0.32 -2.80
C GLY A 151 -20.36 -0.80 -2.62
N HIS A 152 -19.75 -0.33 -1.51
CA HIS A 152 -18.33 -0.60 -1.21
C HIS A 152 -18.12 -1.23 0.18
N SER A 153 -19.17 -1.53 0.90
CA SER A 153 -19.12 -2.15 2.23
C SER A 153 -19.61 -3.60 2.18
N GLY A 154 -18.68 -4.56 2.21
CA GLY A 154 -19.01 -5.99 2.13
C GLY A 154 -19.41 -6.46 0.72
N ALA A 155 -18.96 -5.77 -0.31
CA ALA A 155 -19.28 -6.04 -1.71
C ALA A 155 -18.14 -6.72 -2.47
N VAL A 156 -18.44 -7.13 -3.69
CA VAL A 156 -17.47 -7.60 -4.69
C VAL A 156 -17.87 -6.98 -6.02
N HIS A 157 -16.94 -6.27 -6.66
CA HIS A 157 -17.19 -5.62 -7.95
C HIS A 157 -15.98 -5.74 -8.90
N ASN A 158 -16.16 -5.34 -10.15
CA ASN A 158 -15.09 -5.24 -11.10
C ASN A 158 -14.47 -3.83 -11.07
N ILE A 159 -13.15 -3.79 -11.27
CA ILE A 159 -12.37 -2.57 -11.49
C ILE A 159 -11.76 -2.62 -12.88
N GLY A 160 -11.84 -1.52 -13.64
CA GLY A 160 -11.12 -1.35 -14.90
C GLY A 160 -9.68 -0.95 -14.62
N LEU A 161 -8.74 -1.58 -15.31
CA LEU A 161 -7.30 -1.33 -15.14
C LEU A 161 -6.78 -0.41 -16.24
N GLU A 162 -5.90 0.54 -15.86
CA GLU A 162 -5.13 1.30 -16.82
C GLU A 162 -4.04 0.40 -17.45
N PRO A 163 -3.74 0.56 -18.75
CA PRO A 163 -2.67 -0.19 -19.40
C PRO A 163 -1.32 -0.01 -18.70
N ASP A 164 -0.52 -1.08 -18.68
CA ASP A 164 0.86 -1.09 -18.17
C ASP A 164 1.03 -0.74 -16.68
N CYS A 165 -0.06 -0.66 -15.91
CA CYS A 165 0.02 -0.52 -14.46
C CYS A 165 0.47 -1.83 -13.78
N PHE A 166 0.85 -1.74 -12.51
CA PHE A 166 1.31 -2.91 -11.74
C PHE A 166 0.29 -4.06 -11.78
N LEU A 167 -0.99 -3.77 -11.54
CA LEU A 167 -2.04 -4.80 -11.56
C LEU A 167 -2.25 -5.39 -12.96
N ALA A 168 -2.24 -4.57 -14.02
CA ALA A 168 -2.39 -5.05 -15.40
C ALA A 168 -1.24 -5.98 -15.83
N ARG A 169 -0.02 -5.70 -15.39
CA ARG A 169 1.13 -6.60 -15.62
C ARG A 169 0.98 -7.95 -14.94
N LEU A 170 0.29 -8.03 -13.80
CA LEU A 170 0.11 -9.27 -13.04
C LEU A 170 -1.10 -10.09 -13.47
N TYR A 171 -2.21 -9.41 -13.79
CA TYR A 171 -3.52 -10.07 -13.98
C TYR A 171 -4.07 -9.95 -15.39
N GLY A 172 -3.39 -9.23 -16.27
CA GLY A 172 -3.88 -8.88 -17.60
C GLY A 172 -4.54 -7.50 -17.65
N PRO A 173 -4.75 -6.95 -18.84
CA PRO A 173 -5.09 -5.54 -19.03
C PRO A 173 -6.58 -5.20 -18.89
N ASP A 174 -7.47 -6.19 -18.75
CA ASP A 174 -8.91 -5.93 -18.90
C ASP A 174 -9.55 -5.37 -17.61
N SER A 175 -10.11 -6.24 -16.82
CA SER A 175 -10.75 -5.92 -15.55
C SER A 175 -10.42 -6.96 -14.50
N LEU A 176 -10.44 -6.52 -13.25
CA LEU A 176 -10.14 -7.37 -12.12
C LEU A 176 -11.31 -7.36 -11.14
N ARG A 177 -11.78 -8.55 -10.72
CA ARG A 177 -12.84 -8.66 -9.73
C ARG A 177 -12.23 -8.63 -8.34
N VAL A 178 -12.63 -7.64 -7.52
CA VAL A 178 -12.06 -7.37 -6.19
C VAL A 178 -13.13 -7.35 -5.10
N ASN A 179 -12.72 -7.59 -3.85
CA ASN A 179 -13.54 -7.34 -2.68
C ASN A 179 -13.57 -5.84 -2.35
N SER A 180 -14.59 -5.41 -1.61
CA SER A 180 -14.73 -4.03 -1.18
C SER A 180 -15.24 -3.99 0.27
N PHE A 181 -14.44 -3.43 1.16
CA PHE A 181 -14.72 -3.31 2.61
C PHE A 181 -14.31 -1.93 3.09
N HIS A 182 -14.85 -0.89 2.47
CA HIS A 182 -14.56 0.49 2.83
C HIS A 182 -15.79 1.38 2.61
N HIS A 183 -15.92 2.44 3.39
CA HIS A 183 -16.90 3.49 3.20
C HIS A 183 -16.27 4.84 2.86
N GLN A 184 -14.92 4.92 2.95
CA GLN A 184 -14.14 6.06 2.48
C GLN A 184 -13.39 5.72 1.19
N CYS A 185 -13.07 6.74 0.37
CA CYS A 185 -12.25 6.58 -0.83
C CYS A 185 -11.54 7.89 -1.20
N VAL A 186 -10.57 7.80 -2.11
CA VAL A 186 -9.84 8.96 -2.64
C VAL A 186 -10.81 9.90 -3.37
N LYS A 187 -10.76 11.21 -3.01
CA LYS A 187 -11.50 12.32 -3.62
C LYS A 187 -10.59 13.18 -4.49
N GLY A 188 -9.64 13.86 -3.87
CA GLY A 188 -8.59 14.60 -4.55
C GLY A 188 -7.29 13.81 -4.58
N LEU A 189 -6.60 13.80 -5.72
CA LEU A 189 -5.33 13.09 -5.86
C LEU A 189 -4.18 13.89 -5.26
N GLY A 190 -3.30 13.21 -4.53
CA GLY A 190 -2.04 13.76 -4.05
C GLY A 190 -1.03 14.01 -5.16
N THR A 191 0.04 14.73 -4.83
CA THR A 191 1.12 15.04 -5.77
C THR A 191 1.80 13.77 -6.28
N GLY A 192 1.91 13.64 -7.60
CA GLY A 192 2.55 12.49 -8.26
C GLY A 192 1.71 11.21 -8.28
N VAL A 193 0.49 11.23 -7.77
CA VAL A 193 -0.44 10.10 -7.81
C VAL A 193 -0.97 9.89 -9.23
N LYS A 194 -0.78 8.69 -9.77
CA LYS A 194 -1.34 8.20 -11.03
C LYS A 194 -2.38 7.13 -10.73
N VAL A 195 -3.64 7.40 -11.05
CA VAL A 195 -4.72 6.39 -10.92
C VAL A 195 -4.45 5.25 -11.89
N THR A 196 -4.59 4.02 -11.42
CA THR A 196 -4.32 2.80 -12.19
C THR A 196 -5.51 1.85 -12.24
N ALA A 197 -6.52 2.05 -11.40
CA ALA A 197 -7.80 1.35 -11.51
C ALA A 197 -8.96 2.16 -10.95
N ARG A 198 -10.15 1.97 -11.55
CA ARG A 198 -11.41 2.52 -11.06
C ARG A 198 -12.53 1.48 -11.11
N SER A 199 -13.47 1.58 -10.18
CA SER A 199 -14.77 0.92 -10.26
C SER A 199 -15.68 1.60 -11.29
N SER A 200 -16.80 0.97 -11.63
CA SER A 200 -17.73 1.48 -12.65
C SER A 200 -18.42 2.80 -12.25
N ASP A 201 -18.50 3.11 -10.97
CA ASP A 201 -18.99 4.40 -10.43
C ASP A 201 -17.88 5.46 -10.31
N GLY A 202 -16.68 5.16 -10.82
CA GLY A 202 -15.57 6.11 -10.91
C GLY A 202 -14.69 6.21 -9.67
N ILE A 203 -14.96 5.44 -8.60
CA ILE A 203 -14.12 5.43 -7.39
C ILE A 203 -12.74 4.89 -7.72
N VAL A 204 -11.70 5.52 -7.16
CA VAL A 204 -10.30 5.09 -7.30
C VAL A 204 -10.07 3.83 -6.48
N GLU A 205 -9.71 2.75 -7.16
CA GLU A 205 -9.49 1.43 -6.56
C GLU A 205 -8.02 1.01 -6.52
N ALA A 206 -7.19 1.63 -7.38
CA ALA A 206 -5.74 1.51 -7.30
C ALA A 206 -5.06 2.74 -7.89
N TRP A 207 -3.85 3.02 -7.39
CA TRP A 207 -3.02 4.09 -7.88
C TRP A 207 -1.54 3.80 -7.58
N GLU A 208 -0.65 4.45 -8.31
CA GLU A 208 0.80 4.39 -8.12
C GLU A 208 1.37 5.80 -7.97
N ALA A 209 2.44 5.91 -7.17
CA ALA A 209 3.30 7.09 -7.07
C ALA A 209 4.75 6.64 -6.88
N PRO A 210 5.76 7.50 -7.00
CA PRO A 210 7.15 7.12 -6.75
C PRO A 210 7.33 6.43 -5.40
N GLY A 211 7.74 5.14 -5.43
CA GLY A 211 7.93 4.30 -4.25
C GLY A 211 6.65 3.71 -3.64
N ILE A 212 5.47 3.98 -4.18
CA ILE A 212 4.19 3.51 -3.62
C ILE A 212 3.39 2.77 -4.69
N THR A 213 2.92 1.57 -4.34
CA THR A 213 1.83 0.87 -5.02
C THR A 213 0.64 0.79 -4.04
N ALA A 214 -0.53 1.26 -4.46
CA ALA A 214 -1.68 1.39 -3.59
C ALA A 214 -2.92 0.73 -4.17
N VAL A 215 -3.67 0.02 -3.31
CA VAL A 215 -4.95 -0.61 -3.63
C VAL A 215 -5.99 -0.29 -2.56
N GLN A 216 -7.23 -0.03 -2.97
CA GLN A 216 -8.33 0.25 -2.05
C GLN A 216 -8.96 -1.04 -1.51
N PHE A 217 -8.95 -2.11 -2.29
CA PHE A 217 -9.42 -3.43 -1.90
C PHE A 217 -8.42 -4.19 -1.01
N HIS A 218 -8.81 -5.37 -0.53
CA HIS A 218 -8.02 -6.19 0.40
C HIS A 218 -7.51 -7.49 -0.27
N PRO A 219 -6.36 -7.46 -0.97
CA PRO A 219 -5.80 -8.66 -1.60
C PRO A 219 -5.43 -9.76 -0.58
N GLU A 220 -5.03 -9.39 0.64
CA GLU A 220 -4.73 -10.33 1.72
C GLU A 220 -5.94 -11.13 2.18
N LYS A 221 -7.15 -10.54 2.11
CA LYS A 221 -8.40 -11.25 2.40
C LYS A 221 -8.81 -12.17 1.23
N MET A 222 -8.57 -11.72 -0.01
CA MET A 222 -8.90 -12.51 -1.20
C MET A 222 -8.04 -13.77 -1.29
N LEU A 223 -6.82 -13.72 -0.76
CA LEU A 223 -5.91 -14.88 -0.69
C LEU A 223 -6.43 -16.03 0.19
N LEU A 224 -7.46 -15.79 1.01
CA LEU A 224 -8.12 -16.87 1.79
C LEU A 224 -8.92 -17.84 0.90
N THR A 225 -9.35 -17.39 -0.27
CA THR A 225 -10.24 -18.16 -1.16
C THR A 225 -9.66 -18.38 -2.56
N ASP A 226 -8.63 -17.63 -2.95
CA ASP A 226 -8.09 -17.66 -4.31
C ASP A 226 -6.58 -17.36 -4.32
N ASP A 227 -5.79 -18.39 -4.55
CA ASP A 227 -4.32 -18.34 -4.53
C ASP A 227 -3.70 -17.48 -5.64
N ARG A 228 -4.43 -17.10 -6.68
CA ARG A 228 -3.90 -16.18 -7.70
C ARG A 228 -3.56 -14.79 -7.13
N TRP A 229 -4.14 -14.39 -5.97
CA TRP A 229 -3.79 -13.15 -5.29
C TRP A 229 -2.40 -13.16 -4.66
N LEU A 230 -1.77 -14.33 -4.54
CA LEU A 230 -0.39 -14.44 -4.08
C LEU A 230 0.61 -13.79 -5.04
N ILE A 231 0.28 -13.71 -6.34
CA ILE A 231 1.19 -13.10 -7.32
C ILE A 231 1.45 -11.62 -7.03
N LEU A 232 0.46 -10.88 -6.48
CA LEU A 232 0.63 -9.48 -6.09
C LEU A 232 1.72 -9.36 -5.01
N PHE A 233 1.59 -10.14 -3.94
CA PHE A 233 2.56 -10.10 -2.84
C PHE A 233 3.93 -10.62 -3.27
N ARG A 234 3.99 -11.70 -4.08
CA ARG A 234 5.26 -12.22 -4.61
C ARG A 234 5.98 -11.20 -5.46
N SER A 235 5.30 -10.65 -6.46
CA SER A 235 5.91 -9.68 -7.36
C SER A 235 6.39 -8.43 -6.62
N TRP A 236 5.63 -7.99 -5.61
CA TRP A 236 6.04 -6.88 -4.79
C TRP A 236 7.23 -7.24 -3.89
N VAL A 237 7.24 -8.40 -3.22
CA VAL A 237 8.36 -8.88 -2.39
C VAL A 237 9.62 -9.11 -3.23
N GLU A 238 9.50 -9.64 -4.45
CA GLU A 238 10.62 -9.83 -5.37
C GLU A 238 11.23 -8.50 -5.88
N SER A 239 10.51 -7.40 -5.76
CA SER A 239 10.99 -6.06 -6.13
C SER A 239 11.77 -5.33 -5.02
N LEU A 240 11.84 -5.91 -3.79
CA LEU A 240 12.55 -5.36 -2.63
C LEU A 240 14.09 -5.63 -2.70
#